data_b8c44f8e785eff9e4c16ea01ac7812d0
#
_entry.id   b8c44f8e785eff9e4c16ea01ac7812d0
#
_cell.length_a   1.000
_cell.length_b   1.000
_cell.length_c   1.000
_cell.angle_alpha   90.00
_cell.angle_beta   90.00
_cell.angle_gamma   90.00
#
_symmetry.space_group_name_H-M   'P 1'
#
loop_
_entity.id
_entity.type
_entity.pdbx_description
1 polymer ?
#
loop_
_entity_poly.entity_id
_entity_poly.type
_entity_poly.pdbx_seq_one_letter_code
_entity_poly.pdbx_strand_id
1 'polypeptide(L)'
;SIRRQRQMCIRDSDHDHDEDHTDADGFVLKTEAGVEVYREFEGTQTGGVTLSVGETLELMVHFLDHEGNEIEHSDDEHDDHDDGGDDHDDDGDGLVVSENDATIAIVEVEGHDEEDGDDHGDENGRALHVEGVSAGSTSFKLQLIHEGHPDYTSTNNVPVTVN
;
A
#
# COMPACT_ATOMS: atom_id res chain seq x y z
N SER A 1 27.88 49.58 -35.30
CA SER A 1 27.14 49.55 -34.02
C SER A 1 26.36 48.25 -33.93
N ILE A 2 26.93 47.29 -33.20
CA ILE A 2 26.28 45.99 -32.94
C ILE A 2 25.58 46.09 -31.60
N ARG A 3 24.25 46.19 -31.60
CA ARG A 3 23.44 46.09 -30.39
C ARG A 3 23.31 44.64 -30.02
N ARG A 4 23.97 44.23 -28.93
CA ARG A 4 23.73 42.96 -28.28
C ARG A 4 22.37 43.00 -27.56
N GLN A 5 21.40 42.28 -28.05
CA GLN A 5 20.19 41.99 -27.31
C GLN A 5 20.56 40.97 -26.22
N ARG A 6 20.39 41.37 -24.99
CA ARG A 6 20.41 40.43 -23.84
C ARG A 6 19.08 39.71 -23.84
N GLN A 7 19.12 38.43 -24.18
CA GLN A 7 18.03 37.52 -23.94
C GLN A 7 17.95 37.31 -22.42
N MET A 8 16.90 37.81 -21.83
CA MET A 8 16.49 37.45 -20.48
C MET A 8 15.92 36.04 -20.55
N CYS A 9 16.63 35.07 -20.00
CA CYS A 9 16.05 33.80 -19.64
C CYS A 9 15.08 34.01 -18.49
N ILE A 10 13.81 34.02 -18.79
CA ILE A 10 12.76 33.82 -17.81
C ILE A 10 12.92 32.37 -17.35
N ARG A 11 13.40 32.18 -16.13
CA ARG A 11 13.26 30.90 -15.44
C ARG A 11 11.78 30.81 -15.09
N ASP A 12 11.06 30.02 -15.87
CA ASP A 12 9.82 29.45 -15.39
C ASP A 12 10.19 28.68 -14.13
N SER A 13 9.67 29.13 -12.99
CA SER A 13 9.66 28.34 -11.78
C SER A 13 8.70 27.20 -12.05
N ASP A 14 9.22 26.07 -12.47
CA ASP A 14 8.55 24.82 -12.30
C ASP A 14 8.28 24.70 -10.80
N HIS A 15 7.03 24.91 -10.41
CA HIS A 15 6.54 24.41 -9.16
C HIS A 15 6.60 22.91 -9.29
N ASP A 16 7.73 22.35 -8.84
CA ASP A 16 7.74 20.96 -8.43
C ASP A 16 6.72 20.89 -7.29
N HIS A 17 5.49 20.48 -7.62
CA HIS A 17 4.66 19.83 -6.66
C HIS A 17 5.42 18.54 -6.37
N ASP A 18 6.16 18.53 -5.28
CA ASP A 18 6.52 17.31 -4.60
C ASP A 18 5.18 16.71 -4.15
N GLU A 19 4.50 16.02 -5.09
CA GLU A 19 3.46 15.09 -4.77
C GLU A 19 4.17 14.02 -3.95
N ASP A 20 3.79 13.89 -2.69
CA ASP A 20 4.28 12.87 -1.78
C ASP A 20 3.85 11.48 -2.31
N HIS A 21 4.38 11.11 -3.47
CA HIS A 21 4.26 9.76 -3.98
C HIS A 21 5.10 8.85 -3.10
N THR A 22 4.48 7.85 -2.57
CA THR A 22 5.20 6.78 -1.87
C THR A 22 6.05 6.06 -2.90
N ASP A 23 7.33 6.44 -3.04
CA ASP A 23 8.30 5.75 -3.88
C ASP A 23 8.63 4.37 -3.27
N ALA A 24 7.67 3.45 -3.36
CA ALA A 24 7.85 2.10 -2.89
C ALA A 24 8.51 1.23 -3.96
N ASP A 25 9.65 0.64 -3.63
CA ASP A 25 10.37 -0.33 -4.48
C ASP A 25 10.05 -1.79 -4.12
N GLY A 26 9.21 -1.99 -3.10
CA GLY A 26 8.80 -3.31 -2.65
C GLY A 26 7.82 -3.27 -1.47
N PHE A 27 7.49 -4.44 -0.97
CA PHE A 27 6.69 -4.59 0.25
C PHE A 27 6.99 -5.90 0.98
N VAL A 28 6.63 -5.94 2.24
CA VAL A 28 6.64 -7.15 3.07
C VAL A 28 5.25 -7.41 3.66
N LEU A 29 4.92 -8.68 3.81
CA LEU A 29 3.76 -9.12 4.57
C LEU A 29 4.23 -9.75 5.87
N LYS A 30 3.70 -9.26 6.98
CA LYS A 30 3.99 -9.74 8.32
C LYS A 30 2.71 -10.18 9.02
N THR A 31 2.81 -11.21 9.82
CA THR A 31 1.73 -11.57 10.75
C THR A 31 1.64 -10.53 11.86
N GLU A 32 0.53 -10.50 12.61
CA GLU A 32 0.36 -9.69 13.84
C GLU A 32 1.52 -9.87 14.85
N ALA A 33 2.15 -11.04 14.86
CA ALA A 33 3.33 -11.30 15.69
C ALA A 33 4.63 -10.70 15.13
N GLY A 34 4.57 -9.98 14.00
CA GLY A 34 5.72 -9.38 13.31
C GLY A 34 6.57 -10.36 12.52
N VAL A 35 6.07 -11.57 12.25
CA VAL A 35 6.80 -12.57 11.46
C VAL A 35 6.60 -12.29 9.97
N GLU A 36 7.69 -12.03 9.26
CA GLU A 36 7.68 -11.87 7.80
C GLU A 36 7.34 -13.22 7.13
N VAL A 37 6.29 -13.23 6.31
CA VAL A 37 5.86 -14.42 5.54
C VAL A 37 6.13 -14.26 4.06
N TYR A 38 6.17 -13.04 3.56
CA TYR A 38 6.46 -12.72 2.17
C TYR A 38 7.21 -11.39 2.06
N ARG A 39 8.12 -11.33 1.11
CA ARG A 39 8.83 -10.10 0.73
C ARG A 39 8.96 -10.02 -0.78
N GLU A 40 8.68 -8.86 -1.33
CA GLU A 40 9.06 -8.46 -2.68
C GLU A 40 9.89 -7.19 -2.61
N PHE A 41 11.04 -7.19 -3.28
CA PHE A 41 11.91 -6.03 -3.37
C PHE A 41 12.63 -6.03 -4.71
N GLU A 42 12.56 -4.92 -5.45
CA GLU A 42 13.14 -4.76 -6.80
C GLU A 42 12.82 -5.94 -7.74
N GLY A 43 11.58 -6.43 -7.70
CA GLY A 43 11.10 -7.54 -8.52
C GLY A 43 11.56 -8.94 -8.08
N THR A 44 12.33 -9.03 -7.00
CA THR A 44 12.72 -10.31 -6.39
C THR A 44 11.76 -10.67 -5.26
N GLN A 45 11.21 -11.87 -5.29
CA GLN A 45 10.28 -12.34 -4.25
C GLN A 45 10.85 -13.48 -3.42
N THR A 46 10.46 -13.54 -2.15
CA THR A 46 10.74 -14.63 -1.22
C THR A 46 9.55 -14.91 -0.33
N GLY A 47 9.36 -16.18 0.05
CA GLY A 47 8.28 -16.61 0.94
C GLY A 47 6.96 -16.81 0.23
N GLY A 48 5.88 -16.83 1.00
CA GLY A 48 4.50 -17.03 0.57
C GLY A 48 3.60 -17.30 1.76
N VAL A 49 2.30 -17.14 1.56
CA VAL A 49 1.28 -17.36 2.59
C VAL A 49 0.91 -18.84 2.64
N THR A 50 0.95 -19.44 3.81
CA THR A 50 0.52 -20.84 4.01
C THR A 50 -0.43 -20.91 5.20
N LEU A 51 -1.59 -21.53 4.98
CA LEU A 51 -2.61 -21.71 6.00
C LEU A 51 -3.37 -23.03 5.78
N SER A 52 -4.14 -23.44 6.77
CA SER A 52 -5.01 -24.63 6.68
C SER A 52 -6.42 -24.27 6.20
N VAL A 53 -7.16 -25.26 5.70
CA VAL A 53 -8.59 -25.05 5.39
C VAL A 53 -9.34 -24.59 6.66
N GLY A 54 -10.08 -23.49 6.56
CA GLY A 54 -10.82 -22.88 7.67
C GLY A 54 -9.96 -22.04 8.62
N GLU A 55 -8.67 -21.90 8.34
CA GLU A 55 -7.78 -20.97 9.07
C GLU A 55 -7.87 -19.58 8.47
N THR A 56 -7.84 -18.60 9.37
CA THR A 56 -7.79 -17.19 9.03
C THR A 56 -6.45 -16.61 9.48
N LEU A 57 -5.86 -15.77 8.65
CA LEU A 57 -4.59 -15.11 8.91
C LEU A 57 -4.72 -13.64 8.59
N GLU A 58 -4.33 -12.79 9.54
CA GLU A 58 -4.20 -11.36 9.35
C GLU A 58 -2.76 -11.00 9.03
N LEU A 59 -2.57 -10.21 7.97
CA LEU A 59 -1.26 -9.83 7.46
C LEU A 59 -1.16 -8.32 7.35
N MET A 60 -0.18 -7.76 8.03
CA MET A 60 0.18 -6.34 7.91
C MET A 60 1.04 -6.14 6.66
N VAL A 61 0.72 -5.10 5.88
CA VAL A 61 1.46 -4.71 4.69
C VAL A 61 2.36 -3.52 5.01
N HIS A 62 3.67 -3.69 4.82
CA HIS A 62 4.64 -2.61 4.95
C HIS A 62 5.35 -2.41 3.62
N PHE A 63 5.34 -1.18 3.11
CA PHE A 63 6.06 -0.83 1.90
C PHE A 63 7.52 -0.57 2.18
N LEU A 64 8.37 -0.78 1.19
CA LEU A 64 9.82 -0.65 1.28
C LEU A 64 10.33 0.46 0.38
N ASP A 65 11.23 1.29 0.91
CA ASP A 65 11.95 2.29 0.15
C ASP A 65 13.02 1.66 -0.76
N HIS A 66 13.74 2.49 -1.53
CA HIS A 66 14.82 2.06 -2.44
C HIS A 66 16.04 1.41 -1.73
N GLU A 67 16.15 1.53 -0.41
CA GLU A 67 17.18 0.87 0.40
C GLU A 67 16.67 -0.44 1.01
N GLY A 68 15.38 -0.76 0.83
CA GLY A 68 14.72 -1.94 1.38
C GLY A 68 14.31 -1.81 2.84
N ASN A 69 14.27 -0.57 3.37
CA ASN A 69 13.73 -0.29 4.70
C ASN A 69 12.23 -0.08 4.62
N GLU A 70 11.53 -0.35 5.70
CA GLU A 70 10.09 -0.08 5.79
C GLU A 70 9.85 1.44 5.79
N ILE A 71 8.94 1.88 4.93
CA ILE A 71 8.48 3.27 4.90
C ILE A 71 7.55 3.45 6.08
N GLU A 72 8.01 4.19 7.09
CA GLU A 72 7.18 4.61 8.21
C GLU A 72 6.32 5.79 7.72
N HIS A 73 5.00 5.63 7.73
CA HIS A 73 4.11 6.76 7.59
C HIS A 73 4.13 7.51 8.92
N SER A 74 4.91 8.57 8.97
CA SER A 74 4.81 9.50 10.08
C SER A 74 3.48 10.24 9.92
N ASP A 75 2.56 10.02 10.85
CA ASP A 75 1.44 10.92 11.10
C ASP A 75 1.99 12.23 11.68
N ASP A 76 2.86 12.91 10.92
CA ASP A 76 3.35 14.21 11.30
C ASP A 76 2.26 15.27 11.08
N GLU A 77 1.56 15.52 12.22
CA GLU A 77 1.07 16.83 12.62
C GLU A 77 0.40 17.64 11.50
N HIS A 78 -0.83 17.25 11.15
CA HIS A 78 -1.76 18.26 10.68
C HIS A 78 -2.06 19.20 11.84
N ASP A 79 -1.17 20.21 12.00
CA ASP A 79 -1.46 21.40 12.77
C ASP A 79 -2.79 21.98 12.31
N ASP A 80 -3.70 22.09 13.26
CA ASP A 80 -5.00 22.72 13.21
C ASP A 80 -5.10 23.86 12.20
N HIS A 81 -5.56 23.60 11.00
CA HIS A 81 -6.23 24.60 10.18
C HIS A 81 -7.73 24.30 10.17
N ASP A 82 -8.36 24.83 11.23
CA ASP A 82 -9.79 25.07 11.34
C ASP A 82 -10.19 26.08 10.26
N ASP A 83 -10.62 25.61 9.10
CA ASP A 83 -11.44 26.37 8.17
C ASP A 83 -12.24 25.45 7.23
N GLY A 84 -13.53 25.30 7.59
CA GLY A 84 -14.65 25.27 6.65
C GLY A 84 -14.70 24.19 5.61
N GLY A 85 -15.35 23.05 5.98
CA GLY A 85 -16.26 22.31 5.10
C GLY A 85 -15.94 22.23 3.61
N ASP A 86 -15.17 21.26 3.21
CA ASP A 86 -15.30 20.69 1.89
C ASP A 86 -15.46 19.17 2.09
N ASP A 87 -16.49 18.63 1.47
CA ASP A 87 -16.73 17.21 1.35
C ASP A 87 -15.48 16.59 0.74
N HIS A 88 -14.60 16.02 1.57
CA HIS A 88 -13.55 15.14 1.08
C HIS A 88 -14.26 13.90 0.55
N ASP A 89 -14.52 13.90 -0.75
CA ASP A 89 -14.77 12.67 -1.48
C ASP A 89 -13.60 11.75 -1.12
N ASP A 90 -13.93 10.64 -0.49
CA ASP A 90 -13.02 9.56 -0.11
C ASP A 90 -12.46 8.96 -1.41
N ASP A 91 -11.44 9.63 -1.96
CA ASP A 91 -10.88 9.36 -3.28
C ASP A 91 -10.03 8.08 -3.29
N GLY A 92 -10.58 7.00 -2.74
CA GLY A 92 -10.13 5.66 -3.08
C GLY A 92 -8.68 5.33 -2.75
N ASP A 93 -8.10 5.99 -1.75
CA ASP A 93 -6.78 5.65 -1.25
C ASP A 93 -6.82 4.32 -0.51
N GLY A 94 -5.88 3.44 -0.78
CA GLY A 94 -5.78 2.19 -0.05
C GLY A 94 -5.17 1.04 -0.83
N LEU A 95 -5.23 -0.13 -0.20
CA LEU A 95 -4.80 -1.37 -0.82
C LEU A 95 -5.87 -1.93 -1.74
N VAL A 96 -5.45 -2.52 -2.83
CA VAL A 96 -6.29 -3.31 -3.73
C VAL A 96 -5.67 -4.69 -3.95
N VAL A 97 -6.48 -5.73 -3.80
CA VAL A 97 -6.11 -7.11 -4.06
C VAL A 97 -6.85 -7.60 -5.29
N SER A 98 -6.16 -8.30 -6.17
CA SER A 98 -6.72 -8.88 -7.39
C SER A 98 -6.10 -10.25 -7.71
N GLU A 99 -6.67 -10.94 -8.71
CA GLU A 99 -6.15 -12.19 -9.28
C GLU A 99 -6.16 -13.40 -8.31
N ASN A 100 -6.87 -13.35 -7.18
CA ASN A 100 -7.00 -14.51 -6.30
C ASN A 100 -8.15 -15.43 -6.72
N ASP A 101 -7.99 -16.72 -6.47
CA ASP A 101 -9.07 -17.72 -6.61
C ASP A 101 -9.75 -17.94 -5.25
N ALA A 102 -10.89 -17.28 -5.07
CA ALA A 102 -11.67 -17.33 -3.83
C ALA A 102 -12.23 -18.73 -3.51
N THR A 103 -12.15 -19.70 -4.41
CA THR A 103 -12.50 -21.08 -4.11
C THR A 103 -11.41 -21.82 -3.34
N ILE A 104 -10.18 -21.29 -3.35
CA ILE A 104 -9.02 -21.81 -2.62
C ILE A 104 -8.75 -20.95 -1.39
N ALA A 105 -8.61 -19.64 -1.58
CA ALA A 105 -8.43 -18.68 -0.49
C ALA A 105 -9.15 -17.38 -0.79
N ILE A 106 -9.81 -16.81 0.21
CA ILE A 106 -10.36 -15.46 0.17
C ILE A 106 -9.26 -14.53 0.67
N VAL A 107 -8.97 -13.46 -0.07
CA VAL A 107 -8.03 -12.41 0.31
C VAL A 107 -8.75 -11.08 0.21
N GLU A 108 -8.91 -10.41 1.33
CA GLU A 108 -9.63 -9.14 1.44
C GLU A 108 -8.74 -8.11 2.13
N VAL A 109 -8.89 -6.85 1.73
CA VAL A 109 -8.29 -5.73 2.44
C VAL A 109 -9.18 -5.40 3.62
N GLU A 110 -8.63 -5.30 4.80
CA GLU A 110 -9.40 -4.80 5.94
C GLU A 110 -9.70 -3.32 5.72
N GLY A 111 -10.98 -3.04 5.50
CA GLY A 111 -11.50 -1.69 5.42
C GLY A 111 -11.64 -1.10 6.82
N HIS A 112 -11.47 0.19 6.92
CA HIS A 112 -11.85 0.95 8.10
C HIS A 112 -13.39 0.96 8.17
N ASP A 113 -13.99 -0.01 8.87
CA ASP A 113 -15.42 0.01 9.19
C ASP A 113 -15.65 1.12 10.23
N GLU A 114 -16.27 2.22 9.79
CA GLU A 114 -16.63 3.38 10.63
C GLU A 114 -17.78 3.09 11.64
N GLU A 115 -17.98 1.86 12.07
CA GLU A 115 -18.99 1.54 13.07
C GLU A 115 -18.36 0.93 14.32
N ASP A 116 -18.28 1.76 15.33
CA ASP A 116 -18.05 1.53 16.75
C ASP A 116 -16.68 2.01 17.27
N GLY A 117 -16.74 3.27 17.77
CA GLY A 117 -15.66 3.89 18.50
C GLY A 117 -15.24 3.08 19.72
N ASP A 118 -14.15 2.41 19.63
CA ASP A 118 -13.22 2.14 20.70
C ASP A 118 -11.81 2.11 20.10
N ASP A 119 -11.15 3.21 20.37
CA ASP A 119 -9.76 3.53 20.24
C ASP A 119 -8.84 2.34 20.51
N HIS A 120 -8.42 1.65 19.46
CA HIS A 120 -7.13 0.98 19.47
C HIS A 120 -6.52 1.17 18.08
N GLY A 121 -5.76 2.27 18.00
CA GLY A 121 -4.96 2.63 16.88
C GLY A 121 -4.03 1.49 16.46
N ASP A 122 -4.35 0.96 15.32
CA ASP A 122 -3.37 0.51 14.34
C ASP A 122 -3.73 1.21 13.04
N GLU A 123 -3.34 2.29 13.04
CA GLU A 123 -2.88 3.35 12.18
C GLU A 123 -2.36 2.74 10.92
N ASN A 124 -3.17 2.87 9.89
CA ASN A 124 -2.83 2.72 8.50
C ASN A 124 -3.52 1.61 7.72
N GLY A 125 -4.77 1.23 7.99
CA GLY A 125 -5.62 0.57 6.98
C GLY A 125 -4.97 -0.39 5.95
N ARG A 126 -3.82 -0.98 6.28
CA ARG A 126 -2.98 -1.77 5.39
C ARG A 126 -2.85 -3.20 5.90
N ALA A 127 -3.96 -3.74 6.32
CA ALA A 127 -4.06 -5.14 6.70
C ALA A 127 -4.81 -5.94 5.64
N LEU A 128 -4.41 -7.18 5.48
CA LEU A 128 -5.07 -8.18 4.63
C LEU A 128 -5.60 -9.30 5.50
N HIS A 129 -6.85 -9.64 5.28
CA HIS A 129 -7.48 -10.82 5.84
C HIS A 129 -7.42 -11.96 4.82
N VAL A 130 -6.82 -13.07 5.20
CA VAL A 130 -6.67 -14.26 4.34
C VAL A 130 -7.35 -15.45 4.99
N GLU A 131 -8.35 -16.02 4.31
CA GLU A 131 -9.07 -17.21 4.77
C GLU A 131 -8.83 -18.39 3.83
N GLY A 132 -8.45 -19.55 4.38
CA GLY A 132 -8.30 -20.81 3.64
C GLY A 132 -9.66 -21.48 3.41
N VAL A 133 -10.10 -21.56 2.15
CA VAL A 133 -11.41 -22.13 1.79
C VAL A 133 -11.31 -23.60 1.44
N SER A 134 -10.36 -23.99 0.60
CA SER A 134 -10.14 -25.37 0.19
C SER A 134 -8.67 -25.64 -0.08
N ALA A 135 -8.26 -26.90 0.10
CA ALA A 135 -6.87 -27.30 -0.16
C ALA A 135 -6.49 -27.04 -1.61
N GLY A 136 -5.37 -26.37 -1.82
CA GLY A 136 -4.89 -25.99 -3.14
C GLY A 136 -3.89 -24.85 -3.08
N SER A 137 -3.57 -24.29 -4.25
CA SER A 137 -2.69 -23.14 -4.37
C SER A 137 -3.32 -22.08 -5.25
N THR A 138 -3.22 -20.85 -4.82
CA THR A 138 -3.60 -19.65 -5.56
C THR A 138 -2.53 -18.57 -5.40
N SER A 139 -2.77 -17.41 -5.92
CA SER A 139 -1.91 -16.24 -5.72
C SER A 139 -2.73 -14.98 -5.85
N PHE A 140 -2.23 -13.87 -5.34
CA PHE A 140 -2.87 -12.58 -5.51
C PHE A 140 -1.86 -11.49 -5.87
N LYS A 141 -2.37 -10.43 -6.46
CA LYS A 141 -1.63 -9.22 -6.78
C LYS A 141 -2.04 -8.09 -5.85
N LEU A 142 -1.05 -7.32 -5.38
CA LEU A 142 -1.26 -6.20 -4.50
C LEU A 142 -0.98 -4.89 -5.22
N GLN A 143 -1.85 -3.89 -5.00
CA GLN A 143 -1.64 -2.52 -5.45
C GLN A 143 -1.90 -1.55 -4.30
N LEU A 144 -1.12 -0.48 -4.26
CA LEU A 144 -1.38 0.69 -3.44
C LEU A 144 -1.96 1.76 -4.37
N ILE A 145 -3.13 2.25 -4.04
CA ILE A 145 -3.79 3.36 -4.76
C ILE A 145 -3.70 4.61 -3.89
N HIS A 146 -3.34 5.71 -4.51
CA HIS A 146 -3.34 7.03 -3.91
C HIS A 146 -3.96 8.01 -4.89
N GLU A 147 -4.93 8.82 -4.47
CA GLU A 147 -5.68 9.76 -5.31
C GLU A 147 -6.21 9.14 -6.62
N GLY A 148 -6.65 7.86 -6.54
CA GLY A 148 -7.16 7.12 -7.70
C GLY A 148 -6.10 6.64 -8.70
N HIS A 149 -4.82 6.78 -8.39
CA HIS A 149 -3.70 6.31 -9.21
C HIS A 149 -2.93 5.19 -8.49
N PRO A 150 -2.44 4.15 -9.21
CA PRO A 150 -1.60 3.14 -8.59
C PRO A 150 -0.19 3.69 -8.35
N ASP A 151 0.14 3.96 -7.08
CA ASP A 151 1.49 4.35 -6.67
C ASP A 151 2.44 3.15 -6.65
N TYR A 152 1.92 1.98 -6.31
CA TYR A 152 2.68 0.75 -6.34
C TYR A 152 1.82 -0.41 -6.87
N THR A 153 2.43 -1.25 -7.69
CA THR A 153 1.84 -2.52 -8.14
C THR A 153 2.86 -3.62 -7.98
N SER A 154 2.52 -4.69 -7.26
CA SER A 154 3.41 -5.82 -7.09
C SER A 154 3.87 -6.39 -8.44
N THR A 155 5.16 -6.61 -8.59
CA THR A 155 5.75 -7.18 -9.81
C THR A 155 5.38 -8.65 -9.94
N ASN A 156 5.39 -9.35 -8.80
CA ASN A 156 5.04 -10.77 -8.71
C ASN A 156 3.72 -10.97 -7.98
N ASN A 157 3.07 -12.09 -8.23
CA ASN A 157 1.93 -12.49 -7.45
C ASN A 157 2.40 -13.14 -6.13
N VAL A 158 1.75 -12.80 -5.03
CA VAL A 158 2.00 -13.41 -3.72
C VAL A 158 1.42 -14.82 -3.72
N PRO A 159 2.24 -15.88 -3.57
CA PRO A 159 1.73 -17.25 -3.57
C PRO A 159 0.99 -17.57 -2.27
N VAL A 160 -0.14 -18.25 -2.39
CA VAL A 160 -0.95 -18.71 -1.26
C VAL A 160 -1.15 -20.22 -1.38
N THR A 161 -0.85 -20.96 -0.31
CA THR A 161 -1.05 -22.41 -0.24
C THR A 161 -1.98 -22.74 0.93
N VAL A 162 -3.05 -23.46 0.65
CA VAL A 162 -4.01 -23.97 1.64
C VAL A 162 -3.87 -25.49 1.74
N ASN A 163 -3.63 -26.01 2.96
CA ASN A 163 -3.42 -27.44 3.25
C ASN A 163 -4.61 -28.07 3.96
#